data_4fe756b2760359a1d8a64ea4b09587f5
#
_entry.id   4fe756b2760359a1d8a64ea4b09587f5
#
_cell.length_a   1.000
_cell.length_b   1.000
_cell.length_c   1.000
_cell.angle_alpha   90.00
_cell.angle_beta   90.00
_cell.angle_gamma   90.00
#
_symmetry.space_group_name_H-M   'P 1'
#
loop_
_entity.id
_entity.type
_entity.pdbx_description
1 polymer ?
#
loop_
_entity_poly.entity_id
_entity_poly.type
_entity_poly.pdbx_seq_one_letter_code
_entity_poly.pdbx_strand_id
1 'polypeptide(L)'
;MINYTGMGGVKYVDTREYVSVLRDIVKQGREVCVVVSGSSMAPFLVHRRDVVYFKSPWRALKKGDIVFYQRDNGQFVLHRIVGVHDGVFDLLGDNQTEVEHGVRSDQIFGLVTGVKRKGKMIFPGSFWWWFFAHVWTHMIPVRHVVMSVYAKVRHQ
;
A
#
# COMPACT_ATOMS: atom_id res chain seq x y z
N MET A 1 14.86 -1.21 3.73
CA MET A 1 15.92 -1.47 2.73
C MET A 1 15.33 -2.36 1.65
N ILE A 2 15.25 -1.89 0.42
CA ILE A 2 14.69 -2.63 -0.73
C ILE A 2 15.85 -3.16 -1.54
N ASN A 3 15.83 -4.46 -1.86
CA ASN A 3 16.83 -5.06 -2.73
C ASN A 3 16.41 -4.91 -4.20
N TYR A 4 17.22 -4.26 -4.99
CA TYR A 4 17.08 -4.21 -6.43
C TYR A 4 18.17 -5.10 -7.08
N THR A 5 17.75 -6.09 -7.85
CA THR A 5 18.68 -6.93 -8.61
C THR A 5 18.73 -6.40 -10.05
N GLY A 6 19.64 -5.49 -10.30
CA GLY A 6 20.06 -5.12 -11.65
C GLY A 6 21.32 -5.90 -12.03
N MET A 7 21.55 -6.14 -13.31
CA MET A 7 22.79 -6.78 -13.82
C MET A 7 24.02 -5.96 -13.36
N GLY A 8 24.66 -6.38 -12.28
CA GLY A 8 25.85 -5.69 -11.78
C GLY A 8 25.99 -5.53 -10.27
N GLY A 9 25.40 -6.42 -9.46
CA GLY A 9 25.58 -6.44 -8.00
C GLY A 9 24.41 -5.86 -7.22
N VAL A 10 24.21 -6.37 -6.00
CA VAL A 10 23.18 -5.90 -5.07
C VAL A 10 23.57 -4.51 -4.57
N LYS A 11 22.88 -3.47 -5.05
CA LYS A 11 23.02 -2.12 -4.52
C LYS A 11 21.95 -1.90 -3.46
N TYR A 12 22.37 -1.69 -2.22
CA TYR A 12 21.45 -1.26 -1.15
C TYR A 12 21.13 0.22 -1.38
N VAL A 13 19.90 0.52 -1.79
CA VAL A 13 19.42 1.89 -1.92
C VAL A 13 18.59 2.22 -0.68
N ASP A 14 18.74 3.42 -0.14
CA ASP A 14 17.86 3.91 0.92
C ASP A 14 16.42 3.88 0.39
N THR A 15 15.52 3.29 1.17
CA THR A 15 14.10 3.17 0.80
C THR A 15 13.47 4.52 0.47
N ARG A 16 13.88 5.58 1.17
CA ARG A 16 13.39 6.96 0.93
C ARG A 16 13.84 7.48 -0.43
N GLU A 17 15.12 7.33 -0.76
CA GLU A 17 15.68 7.74 -2.04
C GLU A 17 15.03 6.96 -3.20
N TYR A 18 14.89 5.65 -3.04
CA TYR A 18 14.26 4.80 -4.06
C TYR A 18 12.80 5.20 -4.32
N VAL A 19 11.98 5.37 -3.29
CA VAL A 19 10.57 5.76 -3.46
C VAL A 19 10.46 7.18 -3.99
N SER A 20 11.38 8.08 -3.65
CA SER A 20 11.44 9.44 -4.23
C SER A 20 11.62 9.39 -5.75
N VAL A 21 12.52 8.55 -6.25
CA VAL A 21 12.71 8.34 -7.71
C VAL A 21 11.44 7.78 -8.35
N LEU A 22 10.80 6.79 -7.73
CA LEU A 22 9.54 6.25 -8.24
C LEU A 22 8.43 7.31 -8.29
N ARG A 23 8.31 8.17 -7.28
CA ARG A 23 7.37 9.29 -7.26
C ARG A 23 7.60 10.22 -8.46
N ASP A 24 8.85 10.52 -8.79
CA ASP A 24 9.15 11.40 -9.90
C ASP A 24 8.82 10.74 -11.25
N ILE A 25 9.00 9.43 -11.37
CA ILE A 25 8.61 8.66 -12.56
C ILE A 25 7.09 8.64 -12.74
N VAL A 26 6.32 8.42 -11.67
CA VAL A 26 4.84 8.42 -11.77
C VAL A 26 4.28 9.80 -12.08
N LYS A 27 4.91 10.87 -11.63
CA LYS A 27 4.55 12.25 -12.01
C LYS A 27 4.66 12.51 -13.51
N GLN A 28 5.48 11.74 -14.22
CA GLN A 28 5.59 11.76 -15.68
C GLN A 28 4.50 10.92 -16.38
N GLY A 29 3.51 10.42 -15.64
CA GLY A 29 2.40 9.61 -16.16
C GLY A 29 2.73 8.12 -16.36
N ARG A 30 3.89 7.64 -15.87
CA ARG A 30 4.31 6.25 -16.01
C ARG A 30 3.81 5.40 -14.84
N GLU A 31 3.47 4.14 -15.14
CA GLU A 31 3.24 3.12 -14.12
C GLU A 31 4.57 2.52 -13.66
N VAL A 32 4.69 2.31 -12.38
CA VAL A 32 5.85 1.66 -11.76
C VAL A 32 5.40 0.56 -10.81
N CYS A 33 6.33 -0.30 -10.41
CA CYS A 33 6.05 -1.32 -9.40
C CYS A 33 7.14 -1.34 -8.32
N VAL A 34 6.75 -1.80 -7.14
CA VAL A 34 7.62 -1.93 -5.99
C VAL A 34 7.30 -3.21 -5.21
N VAL A 35 8.32 -3.88 -4.71
CA VAL A 35 8.14 -4.98 -3.76
C VAL A 35 7.69 -4.41 -2.41
N VAL A 36 6.63 -5.00 -1.85
CA VAL A 36 6.07 -4.56 -0.58
C VAL A 36 7.11 -4.65 0.54
N SER A 37 7.32 -3.55 1.24
CA SER A 37 8.17 -3.45 2.42
C SER A 37 7.33 -3.06 3.63
N GLY A 38 7.57 -3.75 4.76
CA GLY A 38 6.78 -3.54 5.97
C GLY A 38 5.55 -4.47 6.05
N SER A 39 4.84 -4.38 7.16
CA SER A 39 3.73 -5.29 7.50
C SER A 39 2.38 -4.59 7.63
N SER A 40 2.30 -3.28 7.43
CA SER A 40 1.08 -2.49 7.66
C SER A 40 -0.10 -2.89 6.78
N MET A 41 0.17 -3.49 5.62
CA MET A 41 -0.85 -3.94 4.67
C MET A 41 -1.11 -5.46 4.71
N ALA A 42 -0.52 -6.18 5.68
CA ALA A 42 -0.85 -7.59 5.89
C ALA A 42 -2.30 -7.73 6.43
N PRO A 43 -3.01 -8.80 6.14
CA PRO A 43 -2.62 -9.99 5.35
C PRO A 43 -2.87 -9.84 3.84
N PHE A 44 -3.40 -8.70 3.38
CA PHE A 44 -3.63 -8.47 1.95
C PHE A 44 -2.31 -8.44 1.19
N LEU A 45 -1.37 -7.60 1.61
CA LEU A 45 -0.02 -7.50 1.05
C LEU A 45 1.03 -7.90 2.08
N VAL A 46 1.93 -8.79 1.70
CA VAL A 46 2.93 -9.37 2.59
C VAL A 46 4.34 -8.94 2.18
N HIS A 47 5.09 -8.49 3.18
CA HIS A 47 6.48 -8.07 3.06
C HIS A 47 7.34 -9.04 2.23
N ARG A 48 8.08 -8.50 1.26
CA ARG A 48 9.00 -9.22 0.36
C ARG A 48 8.39 -10.33 -0.50
N ARG A 49 7.07 -10.56 -0.42
CA ARG A 49 6.36 -11.56 -1.21
C ARG A 49 5.59 -10.93 -2.37
N ASP A 50 4.94 -9.82 -2.09
CA ASP A 50 3.97 -9.23 -3.01
C ASP A 50 4.55 -7.97 -3.67
N VAL A 51 4.06 -7.67 -4.87
CA VAL A 51 4.47 -6.50 -5.67
C VAL A 51 3.25 -5.62 -5.90
N VAL A 52 3.43 -4.33 -5.75
CA VAL A 52 2.40 -3.31 -5.98
C VAL A 52 2.72 -2.52 -7.24
N TYR A 53 1.74 -2.39 -8.12
CA TYR A 53 1.78 -1.55 -9.32
C TYR A 53 0.99 -0.28 -9.06
N PHE A 54 1.53 0.88 -9.42
CA PHE A 54 0.87 2.16 -9.19
C PHE A 54 1.31 3.20 -10.22
N LYS A 55 0.46 4.21 -10.38
CA LYS A 55 0.74 5.42 -11.17
C LYS A 55 0.11 6.64 -10.51
N SER A 56 0.40 7.83 -11.02
CA SER A 56 -0.29 9.05 -10.57
C SER A 56 -1.80 8.87 -10.58
N PRO A 57 -2.52 9.41 -9.59
CA PRO A 57 -3.98 9.37 -9.62
C PRO A 57 -4.52 9.99 -10.93
N TRP A 58 -5.29 9.23 -11.69
CA TRP A 58 -5.88 9.64 -12.97
C TRP A 58 -7.39 9.84 -12.88
N ARG A 59 -7.97 9.63 -11.71
CA ARG A 59 -9.37 9.78 -11.38
C ARG A 59 -9.51 10.24 -9.93
N ALA A 60 -10.72 10.62 -9.54
CA ALA A 60 -11.04 10.88 -8.15
C ALA A 60 -10.76 9.65 -7.27
N LEU A 61 -10.11 9.88 -6.16
CA LEU A 61 -9.83 8.87 -5.15
C LEU A 61 -11.09 8.55 -4.35
N LYS A 62 -11.27 7.29 -4.00
CA LYS A 62 -12.45 6.82 -3.29
C LYS A 62 -12.10 5.83 -2.19
N LYS A 63 -13.03 5.62 -1.26
CA LYS A 63 -12.93 4.56 -0.24
C LYS A 63 -12.63 3.20 -0.87
N GLY A 64 -11.68 2.48 -0.29
CA GLY A 64 -11.20 1.19 -0.77
C GLY A 64 -9.95 1.26 -1.66
N ASP A 65 -9.62 2.42 -2.22
CA ASP A 65 -8.38 2.61 -2.97
C ASP A 65 -7.16 2.42 -2.06
N ILE A 66 -6.10 1.85 -2.62
CA ILE A 66 -4.80 1.78 -1.96
C ILE A 66 -3.91 2.84 -2.60
N VAL A 67 -3.27 3.66 -1.78
CA VAL A 67 -2.49 4.80 -2.24
C VAL A 67 -1.11 4.86 -1.60
N PHE A 68 -0.15 5.37 -2.36
CA PHE A 68 1.12 5.85 -1.84
C PHE A 68 1.04 7.34 -1.53
N TYR A 69 1.49 7.70 -0.35
CA TYR A 69 1.54 9.09 0.08
C TYR A 69 2.80 9.38 0.90
N GLN A 70 3.14 10.64 1.01
CA GLN A 70 4.24 11.12 1.81
C GLN A 70 3.71 11.93 3.00
N ARG A 71 4.07 11.53 4.20
CA ARG A 71 3.78 12.31 5.42
C ARG A 71 4.61 13.59 5.47
N ASP A 72 4.18 14.56 6.25
CA ASP A 72 4.90 15.83 6.42
C ASP A 72 6.32 15.65 6.98
N ASN A 73 6.57 14.56 7.71
CA ASN A 73 7.91 14.16 8.17
C ASN A 73 8.78 13.51 7.07
N GLY A 74 8.28 13.41 5.83
CA GLY A 74 8.97 12.81 4.70
C GLY A 74 8.85 11.30 4.57
N GLN A 75 8.16 10.63 5.48
CA GLN A 75 7.96 9.18 5.42
C GLN A 75 7.00 8.80 4.29
N PHE A 76 7.40 7.81 3.49
CA PHE A 76 6.54 7.22 2.45
C PHE A 76 5.75 6.05 3.01
N VAL A 77 4.46 6.04 2.73
CA VAL A 77 3.50 5.07 3.29
C VAL A 77 2.57 4.55 2.20
N LEU A 78 2.20 3.28 2.30
CA LEU A 78 1.19 2.61 1.48
C LEU A 78 0.04 2.17 2.37
N HIS A 79 -1.12 2.80 2.25
CA HIS A 79 -2.32 2.47 3.03
C HIS A 79 -3.58 2.51 2.17
N ARG A 80 -4.68 2.04 2.76
CA ARG A 80 -6.02 2.03 2.15
C ARG A 80 -6.83 3.24 2.58
N ILE A 81 -7.56 3.85 1.64
CA ILE A 81 -8.52 4.91 1.95
C ILE A 81 -9.75 4.27 2.62
N VAL A 82 -10.05 4.72 3.82
CA VAL A 82 -11.22 4.28 4.60
C VAL A 82 -12.27 5.38 4.76
N GLY A 83 -11.93 6.63 4.47
CA GLY A 83 -12.83 7.78 4.47
C GLY A 83 -12.37 8.87 3.50
N VAL A 84 -13.34 9.64 2.99
CA VAL A 84 -13.11 10.80 2.13
C VAL A 84 -13.98 11.95 2.64
N HIS A 85 -13.37 13.10 2.96
CA HIS A 85 -14.02 14.25 3.57
C HIS A 85 -13.48 15.55 2.95
N ASP A 86 -14.26 16.24 2.12
CA ASP A 86 -13.93 17.56 1.58
C ASP A 86 -12.50 17.70 1.03
N GLY A 87 -12.03 16.69 0.28
CA GLY A 87 -10.70 16.67 -0.34
C GLY A 87 -9.55 16.23 0.55
N VAL A 88 -9.83 15.80 1.78
CA VAL A 88 -8.90 15.08 2.66
C VAL A 88 -9.33 13.64 2.84
N PHE A 89 -8.38 12.80 3.21
CA PHE A 89 -8.56 11.35 3.24
C PHE A 89 -8.20 10.78 4.61
N ASP A 90 -8.97 9.79 5.02
CA ASP A 90 -8.63 8.94 6.15
C ASP A 90 -8.01 7.65 5.63
N LEU A 91 -6.83 7.33 6.12
CA LEU A 91 -6.02 6.20 5.65
C LEU A 91 -5.78 5.20 6.77
N LEU A 92 -5.78 3.91 6.41
CA LEU A 92 -5.57 2.82 7.35
C LEU A 92 -4.80 1.69 6.69
N GLY A 93 -3.76 1.19 7.34
CA GLY A 93 -3.12 -0.06 6.98
C GLY A 93 -4.01 -1.26 7.31
N ASP A 94 -4.02 -2.28 6.46
CA ASP A 94 -4.86 -3.47 6.66
C ASP A 94 -4.50 -4.26 7.94
N ASN A 95 -3.29 -4.05 8.48
CA ASN A 95 -2.84 -4.59 9.77
C ASN A 95 -2.87 -3.57 10.92
N GLN A 96 -3.48 -2.43 10.73
CA GLN A 96 -3.51 -1.37 11.74
C GLN A 96 -4.90 -1.19 12.31
N THR A 97 -4.98 -0.56 13.48
CA THR A 97 -6.24 -0.23 14.18
C THR A 97 -6.43 1.27 14.33
N GLU A 98 -5.37 2.06 14.14
CA GLU A 98 -5.42 3.51 14.23
C GLU A 98 -5.52 4.12 12.83
N VAL A 99 -6.57 4.90 12.61
CA VAL A 99 -6.82 5.61 11.36
C VAL A 99 -5.99 6.88 11.34
N GLU A 100 -5.29 7.12 10.24
CA GLU A 100 -4.59 8.37 9.98
C GLU A 100 -5.56 9.33 9.28
N HIS A 101 -6.00 10.35 10.02
CA HIS A 101 -6.99 11.32 9.54
C HIS A 101 -6.35 12.51 8.84
N GLY A 102 -7.07 13.11 7.90
CA GLY A 102 -6.74 14.40 7.32
C GLY A 102 -5.55 14.40 6.37
N VAL A 103 -5.24 13.27 5.74
CA VAL A 103 -4.21 13.22 4.68
C VAL A 103 -4.70 14.02 3.47
N ARG A 104 -3.90 14.99 3.05
CA ARG A 104 -4.25 15.89 1.95
C ARG A 104 -3.97 15.24 0.59
N SER A 105 -4.69 15.68 -0.42
CA SER A 105 -4.51 15.19 -1.80
C SER A 105 -3.11 15.45 -2.37
N ASP A 106 -2.46 16.54 -1.97
CA ASP A 106 -1.09 16.87 -2.40
C ASP A 106 -0.02 15.93 -1.83
N GLN A 107 -0.33 15.23 -0.74
CA GLN A 107 0.53 14.20 -0.17
C GLN A 107 0.45 12.86 -0.93
N ILE A 108 -0.64 12.61 -1.64
CA ILE A 108 -0.89 11.35 -2.36
C ILE A 108 -0.32 11.44 -3.77
N PHE A 109 0.71 10.65 -4.07
CA PHE A 109 1.38 10.66 -5.37
C PHE A 109 1.15 9.39 -6.20
N GLY A 110 0.65 8.30 -5.59
CA GLY A 110 0.43 7.04 -6.29
C GLY A 110 -0.92 6.42 -5.96
N LEU A 111 -1.65 6.01 -7.00
CA LEU A 111 -2.85 5.19 -6.90
C LEU A 111 -2.52 3.79 -7.41
N VAL A 112 -2.76 2.78 -6.59
CA VAL A 112 -2.47 1.38 -6.93
C VAL A 112 -3.41 0.90 -8.02
N THR A 113 -2.83 0.40 -9.11
CA THR A 113 -3.53 -0.14 -10.28
C THR A 113 -3.74 -1.64 -10.20
N GLY A 114 -2.89 -2.34 -9.47
CA GLY A 114 -2.95 -3.77 -9.27
C GLY A 114 -1.87 -4.26 -8.32
N VAL A 115 -1.99 -5.49 -7.87
CA VAL A 115 -1.00 -6.15 -7.02
C VAL A 115 -0.70 -7.55 -7.53
N LYS A 116 0.55 -7.96 -7.45
CA LYS A 116 0.95 -9.35 -7.69
C LYS A 116 1.11 -10.04 -6.35
N ARG A 117 0.16 -10.89 -6.02
CA ARG A 117 0.07 -11.60 -4.74
C ARG A 117 0.28 -13.09 -4.97
N LYS A 118 1.27 -13.68 -4.30
CA LYS A 118 1.64 -15.10 -4.51
C LYS A 118 1.79 -15.45 -6.01
N GLY A 119 2.38 -14.56 -6.79
CA GLY A 119 2.57 -14.75 -8.23
C GLY A 119 1.35 -14.49 -9.12
N LYS A 120 0.17 -14.18 -8.56
CA LYS A 120 -1.06 -13.90 -9.32
C LYS A 120 -1.41 -12.43 -9.26
N MET A 121 -1.80 -11.86 -10.41
CA MET A 121 -2.29 -10.49 -10.48
C MET A 121 -3.70 -10.37 -9.90
N ILE A 122 -3.90 -9.37 -9.05
CA ILE A 122 -5.18 -9.00 -8.46
C ILE A 122 -5.41 -7.52 -8.76
N PHE A 123 -6.59 -7.19 -9.30
CA PHE A 123 -6.96 -5.84 -9.69
C PHE A 123 -8.10 -5.29 -8.82
N PRO A 124 -8.27 -3.97 -8.73
CA PRO A 124 -9.47 -3.36 -8.17
C PRO A 124 -10.73 -3.95 -8.82
N GLY A 125 -11.75 -4.28 -8.00
CA GLY A 125 -12.96 -4.96 -8.45
C GLY A 125 -12.93 -6.49 -8.31
N SER A 126 -11.79 -7.11 -8.05
CA SER A 126 -11.72 -8.53 -7.70
C SER A 126 -12.30 -8.80 -6.31
N PHE A 127 -12.74 -10.06 -6.06
CA PHE A 127 -13.30 -10.47 -4.76
C PHE A 127 -12.39 -10.11 -3.58
N TRP A 128 -11.09 -10.43 -3.65
CA TRP A 128 -10.15 -10.15 -2.56
C TRP A 128 -9.97 -8.65 -2.32
N TRP A 129 -9.92 -7.84 -3.38
CA TRP A 129 -9.86 -6.39 -3.24
C TRP A 129 -11.11 -5.84 -2.57
N TRP A 130 -12.28 -6.27 -3.05
CA TRP A 130 -13.56 -5.90 -2.47
C TRP A 130 -13.66 -6.31 -1.00
N PHE A 131 -13.28 -7.55 -0.66
CA PHE A 131 -13.30 -8.07 0.72
C PHE A 131 -12.47 -7.18 1.66
N PHE A 132 -11.23 -6.88 1.30
CA PHE A 132 -10.37 -6.03 2.13
C PHE A 132 -10.85 -4.58 2.18
N ALA A 133 -11.45 -4.08 1.12
CA ALA A 133 -11.98 -2.71 1.07
C ALA A 133 -13.26 -2.54 1.90
N HIS A 134 -14.15 -3.53 1.97
CA HIS A 134 -15.49 -3.38 2.53
C HIS A 134 -15.75 -4.23 3.79
N VAL A 135 -15.15 -5.40 3.90
CA VAL A 135 -15.36 -6.28 5.06
C VAL A 135 -14.24 -6.11 6.07
N TRP A 136 -13.00 -6.29 5.64
CA TRP A 136 -11.84 -6.24 6.54
C TRP A 136 -11.67 -4.88 7.23
N THR A 137 -11.97 -3.79 6.57
CA THR A 137 -11.89 -2.45 7.15
C THR A 137 -12.85 -2.25 8.33
N HIS A 138 -13.97 -2.99 8.38
CA HIS A 138 -14.92 -2.94 9.49
C HIS A 138 -14.58 -3.93 10.62
N MET A 139 -13.61 -4.80 10.44
CA MET A 139 -13.20 -5.80 11.43
C MET A 139 -12.13 -5.30 12.41
N ILE A 140 -11.94 -3.99 12.54
CA ILE A 140 -10.91 -3.38 13.41
C ILE A 140 -10.91 -3.99 14.82
N PRO A 141 -12.06 -4.15 15.53
CA PRO A 141 -12.06 -4.66 16.89
C PRO A 141 -11.54 -6.11 17.03
N VAL A 142 -11.66 -6.91 15.97
CA VAL A 142 -11.26 -8.34 15.97
C VAL A 142 -9.93 -8.59 15.25
N ARG A 143 -9.35 -7.59 14.62
CA ARG A 143 -8.09 -7.73 13.87
C ARG A 143 -6.95 -8.33 14.68
N HIS A 144 -6.80 -7.91 15.93
CA HIS A 144 -5.76 -8.44 16.81
C HIS A 144 -5.85 -9.95 16.98
N VAL A 145 -7.06 -10.49 17.15
CA VAL A 145 -7.27 -11.93 17.29
C VAL A 145 -6.95 -12.65 15.98
N VAL A 146 -7.51 -12.16 14.87
CA VAL A 146 -7.30 -12.75 13.54
C VAL A 146 -5.82 -12.71 13.15
N MET A 147 -5.13 -11.58 13.38
CA MET A 147 -3.72 -11.44 13.06
C MET A 147 -2.83 -12.29 13.95
N SER A 148 -3.19 -12.50 15.22
CA SER A 148 -2.46 -13.42 16.12
C SER A 148 -2.57 -14.86 15.64
N VAL A 149 -3.74 -15.30 15.21
CA VAL A 149 -3.95 -16.64 14.63
C VAL A 149 -3.17 -16.77 13.31
N TYR A 150 -3.26 -15.78 12.44
CA TYR A 150 -2.52 -15.75 11.17
C TYR A 150 -1.01 -15.86 11.38
N ALA A 151 -0.45 -15.12 12.35
CA ALA A 151 0.98 -15.19 12.67
C ALA A 151 1.40 -16.59 13.15
N LYS A 152 0.60 -17.24 13.98
CA LYS A 152 0.86 -18.61 14.47
C LYS A 152 0.88 -19.65 13.34
N VAL A 153 -0.09 -19.56 12.42
CA VAL A 153 -0.18 -20.48 11.28
C VAL A 153 0.98 -20.31 10.30
N ARG A 154 1.51 -19.10 10.17
CA ARG A 154 2.61 -18.81 9.24
C ARG A 154 3.97 -19.27 9.74
N HIS A 155 4.14 -19.49 11.05
CA HIS A 155 5.39 -19.95 11.66
C HIS A 155 5.46 -21.48 11.84
N GLN A 156 4.45 -22.23 11.39
CA GLN A 156 4.46 -23.69 11.24
C GLN A 156 4.78 -24.07 9.78
#